data_e678854918e1a8ca800944819398c4cb
#
_entry.id   e678854918e1a8ca800944819398c4cb
#
_cell.length_a   1.000
_cell.length_b   1.000
_cell.length_c   1.000
_cell.angle_alpha   90.00
_cell.angle_beta   90.00
_cell.angle_gamma   90.00
#
_symmetry.space_group_name_H-M   'P 1'
#
loop_
_entity.id
_entity.type
_entity.pdbx_description
1 polymer ?
#
loop_
_entity_poly.entity_id
_entity_poly.type
_entity_poly.pdbx_seq_one_letter_code
_entity_poly.pdbx_strand_id
1 'polypeptide(L)'
;LNGKDAPVITTDFGSVGCAICFDLNFEPIRKQYMASRPDLILFSSMYHGGLMQATWAYSCQAHFVGAICNNECAIINPIGQKIAASTNYFPFTSALVNLDCRVVHLDYNWDRIRAMTDKYGPKVKLHDPGLLGAVLISSETTEFTISDMIKEFGIELLDDYMARALAHRHAPGNME
;
A
#
# COMPACT_ATOMS: atom_id res chain seq x y z
N LEU A 1 -5.59 -25.60 -11.98
CA LEU A 1 -6.08 -24.59 -12.93
C LEU A 1 -5.75 -23.22 -12.34
N ASN A 2 -4.92 -22.46 -13.04
CA ASN A 2 -4.60 -21.10 -12.64
C ASN A 2 -5.82 -20.20 -12.89
N GLY A 3 -6.15 -19.34 -11.95
CA GLY A 3 -7.13 -18.27 -12.17
C GLY A 3 -6.63 -17.32 -13.27
N LYS A 4 -7.55 -16.73 -14.02
CA LYS A 4 -7.24 -15.75 -15.05
C LYS A 4 -7.30 -14.31 -14.52
N ASP A 5 -8.01 -14.13 -13.41
CA ASP A 5 -8.36 -12.82 -12.87
C ASP A 5 -7.83 -12.68 -11.44
N ALA A 6 -7.60 -11.44 -11.03
CA ALA A 6 -7.24 -11.03 -9.67
C ALA A 6 -8.46 -10.38 -8.98
N PRO A 7 -9.43 -11.18 -8.50
CA PRO A 7 -10.65 -10.66 -7.93
C PRO A 7 -10.37 -9.96 -6.59
N VAL A 8 -11.11 -8.89 -6.33
CA VAL A 8 -11.15 -8.21 -5.03
C VAL A 8 -12.49 -8.47 -4.37
N ILE A 9 -12.45 -8.91 -3.13
CA ILE A 9 -13.62 -9.26 -2.32
C ILE A 9 -13.89 -8.11 -1.36
N THR A 10 -15.09 -7.55 -1.40
CA THR A 10 -15.51 -6.55 -0.42
C THR A 10 -15.96 -7.25 0.87
N THR A 11 -15.44 -6.78 2.00
CA THR A 11 -15.79 -7.27 3.34
C THR A 11 -16.33 -6.11 4.18
N ASP A 12 -16.75 -6.39 5.40
CA ASP A 12 -17.22 -5.37 6.36
C ASP A 12 -16.09 -4.47 6.89
N PHE A 13 -14.83 -4.89 6.75
CA PHE A 13 -13.67 -4.12 7.21
C PHE A 13 -12.83 -3.52 6.07
N GLY A 14 -13.13 -3.82 4.81
CA GLY A 14 -12.39 -3.33 3.65
C GLY A 14 -12.38 -4.31 2.47
N SER A 15 -11.54 -4.05 1.50
CA SER A 15 -11.41 -4.84 0.28
C SER A 15 -10.18 -5.73 0.32
N VAL A 16 -10.33 -7.00 -0.09
CA VAL A 16 -9.30 -8.04 0.06
C VAL A 16 -8.99 -8.68 -1.30
N GLY A 17 -7.72 -8.66 -1.68
CA GLY A 17 -7.16 -9.46 -2.77
C GLY A 17 -6.45 -10.71 -2.24
N CYS A 18 -6.30 -11.72 -3.08
CA CYS A 18 -5.59 -12.95 -2.73
C CYS A 18 -4.55 -13.30 -3.80
N ALA A 19 -3.35 -13.65 -3.36
CA ALA A 19 -2.29 -14.18 -4.22
C ALA A 19 -1.80 -15.51 -3.66
N ILE A 20 -1.46 -16.46 -4.53
CA ILE A 20 -1.07 -17.80 -4.12
C ILE A 20 0.27 -18.16 -4.74
N CYS A 21 1.24 -18.49 -3.87
CA CYS A 21 2.50 -19.11 -4.25
C CYS A 21 3.22 -18.32 -5.38
N PHE A 22 3.35 -18.89 -6.54
CA PHE A 22 4.11 -18.35 -7.67
C PHE A 22 3.46 -17.12 -8.34
N ASP A 23 2.22 -16.77 -7.97
CA ASP A 23 1.50 -15.58 -8.51
C ASP A 23 2.29 -14.30 -8.35
N LEU A 24 3.12 -14.18 -7.30
CA LEU A 24 3.96 -12.99 -7.07
C LEU A 24 4.96 -12.70 -8.20
N ASN A 25 5.27 -13.67 -9.05
CA ASN A 25 6.19 -13.49 -10.16
C ASN A 25 5.51 -12.97 -11.44
N PHE A 26 4.18 -12.89 -11.45
CA PHE A 26 3.43 -12.50 -12.64
C PHE A 26 2.97 -11.04 -12.57
N GLU A 27 3.66 -10.19 -13.33
CA GLU A 27 3.34 -8.78 -13.44
C GLU A 27 1.89 -8.51 -13.89
N PRO A 28 1.28 -9.27 -14.83
CA PRO A 28 -0.12 -9.05 -15.22
C PRO A 28 -1.11 -9.19 -14.06
N ILE A 29 -0.89 -10.09 -13.11
CA ILE A 29 -1.74 -10.27 -11.92
C ILE A 29 -1.54 -9.07 -10.98
N ARG A 30 -0.28 -8.68 -10.73
CA ARG A 30 0.02 -7.49 -9.92
C ARG A 30 -0.63 -6.23 -10.49
N LYS A 31 -0.56 -6.02 -11.81
CA LYS A 31 -1.17 -4.86 -12.48
C LYS A 31 -2.70 -4.81 -12.29
N GLN A 32 -3.38 -5.96 -12.24
CA GLN A 32 -4.81 -6.00 -11.95
C GLN A 32 -5.09 -5.51 -10.52
N TYR A 33 -4.28 -5.95 -9.52
CA TYR A 33 -4.41 -5.46 -8.15
C TYR A 33 -3.99 -3.99 -8.00
N MET A 34 -3.00 -3.52 -8.74
CA MET A 34 -2.67 -2.09 -8.80
C MET A 34 -3.85 -1.24 -9.31
N ALA A 35 -4.62 -1.75 -10.28
CA ALA A 35 -5.78 -1.06 -10.83
C ALA A 35 -7.00 -1.12 -9.90
N SER A 36 -7.23 -2.25 -9.23
CA SER A 36 -8.38 -2.47 -8.34
C SER A 36 -8.17 -1.98 -6.91
N ARG A 37 -6.90 -1.80 -6.48
CA ARG A 37 -6.47 -1.25 -5.18
C ARG A 37 -7.18 -1.87 -3.96
N PRO A 38 -6.97 -3.16 -3.69
CA PRO A 38 -7.46 -3.74 -2.44
C PRO A 38 -6.77 -3.09 -1.24
N ASP A 39 -7.46 -2.99 -0.12
CA ASP A 39 -6.86 -2.49 1.14
C ASP A 39 -5.89 -3.52 1.73
N LEU A 40 -6.12 -4.79 1.46
CA LEU A 40 -5.36 -5.92 1.98
C LEU A 40 -5.13 -6.98 0.90
N ILE A 41 -3.91 -7.51 0.81
CA ILE A 41 -3.58 -8.68 0.00
C ILE A 41 -3.16 -9.82 0.93
N LEU A 42 -3.88 -10.94 0.86
CA LEU A 42 -3.53 -12.18 1.55
C LEU A 42 -2.71 -13.06 0.61
N PHE A 43 -1.55 -13.51 1.08
CA PHE A 43 -0.65 -14.36 0.33
C PHE A 43 -0.39 -15.66 1.08
N SER A 44 -0.73 -16.79 0.47
CA SER A 44 -0.50 -18.13 1.01
C SER A 44 0.46 -18.91 0.13
N SER A 45 1.55 -19.45 0.71
CA SER A 45 2.60 -20.03 -0.12
C SER A 45 3.51 -21.01 0.61
N MET A 46 4.09 -21.92 -0.16
CA MET A 46 5.35 -22.60 0.19
C MET A 46 6.58 -21.88 -0.40
N TYR A 47 6.36 -20.97 -1.36
CA TYR A 47 7.40 -20.10 -1.96
C TYR A 47 7.44 -18.79 -1.19
N HIS A 48 8.62 -18.40 -0.72
CA HIS A 48 8.76 -17.21 0.14
C HIS A 48 8.42 -15.89 -0.58
N GLY A 49 8.74 -15.78 -1.85
CA GLY A 49 8.52 -14.57 -2.63
C GLY A 49 9.54 -13.45 -2.36
N GLY A 50 10.30 -13.52 -1.28
CA GLY A 50 11.38 -12.58 -0.96
C GLY A 50 10.96 -11.11 -1.08
N LEU A 51 11.73 -10.35 -1.85
CA LEU A 51 11.47 -8.93 -2.14
C LEU A 51 10.10 -8.68 -2.79
N MET A 52 9.54 -9.67 -3.49
CA MET A 52 8.26 -9.49 -4.20
C MET A 52 7.09 -9.21 -3.27
N GLN A 53 7.10 -9.70 -2.02
CA GLN A 53 6.07 -9.36 -1.05
C GLN A 53 6.02 -7.84 -0.80
N ALA A 54 7.17 -7.22 -0.50
CA ALA A 54 7.27 -5.76 -0.30
C ALA A 54 6.98 -4.97 -1.59
N THR A 55 7.43 -5.50 -2.76
CA THR A 55 7.14 -4.91 -4.06
C THR A 55 5.63 -4.87 -4.35
N TRP A 56 4.91 -5.96 -4.03
CA TRP A 56 3.45 -6.00 -4.19
C TRP A 56 2.76 -5.06 -3.23
N ALA A 57 3.14 -5.06 -1.95
CA ALA A 57 2.59 -4.12 -0.95
C ALA A 57 2.70 -2.67 -1.42
N TYR A 58 3.88 -2.26 -1.85
CA TYR A 58 4.13 -0.89 -2.32
C TYR A 58 3.42 -0.57 -3.64
N SER A 59 3.54 -1.44 -4.65
CA SER A 59 2.96 -1.16 -5.97
C SER A 59 1.43 -1.21 -5.98
N CYS A 60 0.82 -2.05 -5.14
CA CYS A 60 -0.64 -2.09 -4.97
C CYS A 60 -1.14 -1.09 -3.90
N GLN A 61 -0.23 -0.46 -3.15
CA GLN A 61 -0.52 0.42 -2.00
C GLN A 61 -1.47 -0.25 -1.00
N ALA A 62 -1.26 -1.53 -0.74
CA ALA A 62 -2.08 -2.39 0.10
C ALA A 62 -1.27 -2.94 1.27
N HIS A 63 -1.91 -3.20 2.40
CA HIS A 63 -1.31 -4.07 3.38
C HIS A 63 -1.14 -5.47 2.78
N PHE A 64 -0.02 -6.12 3.07
CA PHE A 64 0.29 -7.45 2.53
C PHE A 64 0.57 -8.42 3.67
N VAL A 65 -0.17 -9.52 3.73
CA VAL A 65 -0.04 -10.54 4.77
C VAL A 65 0.41 -11.84 4.14
N GLY A 66 1.69 -12.19 4.36
CA GLY A 66 2.30 -13.41 3.86
C GLY A 66 2.25 -14.54 4.89
N ALA A 67 1.55 -15.61 4.58
CA ALA A 67 1.55 -16.87 5.31
C ALA A 67 2.38 -17.90 4.54
N ILE A 68 3.61 -18.16 5.01
CA ILE A 68 4.60 -18.96 4.30
C ILE A 68 4.90 -20.22 5.08
N CYS A 69 4.74 -21.38 4.43
CA CYS A 69 5.02 -22.66 5.04
C CYS A 69 6.53 -22.82 5.33
N ASN A 70 6.87 -23.18 6.58
CA ASN A 70 8.23 -23.41 7.04
C ASN A 70 9.22 -22.25 6.81
N ASN A 71 8.70 -21.02 6.75
CA ASN A 71 9.50 -19.82 6.54
C ASN A 71 8.91 -18.64 7.30
N GLU A 72 9.58 -17.50 7.25
CA GLU A 72 9.09 -16.28 7.87
C GLU A 72 7.74 -15.84 7.25
N CYS A 73 6.72 -15.72 8.09
CA CYS A 73 5.47 -15.04 7.77
C CYS A 73 5.62 -13.54 8.10
N ALA A 74 5.08 -12.66 7.29
CA ALA A 74 5.24 -11.23 7.48
C ALA A 74 3.96 -10.45 7.21
N ILE A 75 3.78 -9.35 7.94
CA ILE A 75 2.78 -8.31 7.68
C ILE A 75 3.54 -7.07 7.22
N ILE A 76 3.18 -6.54 6.06
CA ILE A 76 3.88 -5.46 5.38
C ILE A 76 2.88 -4.33 5.14
N ASN A 77 3.29 -3.08 5.36
CA ASN A 77 2.44 -1.91 5.15
C ASN A 77 2.45 -1.45 3.66
N PRO A 78 1.55 -0.53 3.26
CA PRO A 78 1.43 -0.05 1.88
C PRO A 78 2.66 0.66 1.31
N ILE A 79 3.67 0.97 2.10
CA ILE A 79 4.96 1.51 1.63
C ILE A 79 6.08 0.45 1.63
N GLY A 80 5.71 -0.84 1.70
CA GLY A 80 6.64 -1.97 1.56
C GLY A 80 7.45 -2.29 2.81
N GLN A 81 7.16 -1.70 3.96
CA GLN A 81 7.88 -1.98 5.19
C GLN A 81 7.24 -3.11 5.99
N LYS A 82 8.04 -4.05 6.45
CA LYS A 82 7.63 -5.11 7.35
C LYS A 82 7.31 -4.52 8.73
N ILE A 83 6.08 -4.67 9.20
CA ILE A 83 5.61 -4.18 10.49
C ILE A 83 5.51 -5.28 11.55
N ALA A 84 5.40 -6.54 11.13
CA ALA A 84 5.49 -7.70 12.01
C ALA A 84 6.01 -8.92 11.23
N ALA A 85 6.67 -9.83 11.93
CA ALA A 85 7.15 -11.09 11.37
C ALA A 85 7.11 -12.21 12.39
N SER A 86 6.92 -13.45 11.91
CA SER A 86 7.14 -14.65 12.70
C SER A 86 8.63 -14.87 12.94
N THR A 87 8.95 -15.67 13.94
CA THR A 87 10.32 -16.01 14.30
C THR A 87 10.52 -17.54 14.33
N ASN A 88 11.76 -17.98 14.52
CA ASN A 88 12.04 -19.41 14.73
C ASN A 88 11.45 -19.97 16.02
N TYR A 89 11.03 -19.11 16.95
CA TYR A 89 10.37 -19.52 18.21
C TYR A 89 8.84 -19.44 18.12
N PHE A 90 8.32 -18.51 17.31
CA PHE A 90 6.89 -18.28 17.11
C PHE A 90 6.56 -18.35 15.61
N PRO A 91 5.96 -19.45 15.13
CA PRO A 91 5.68 -19.66 13.70
C PRO A 91 4.48 -18.83 13.20
N PHE A 92 4.00 -17.89 13.98
CA PHE A 92 2.93 -16.96 13.64
C PHE A 92 3.28 -15.53 14.04
N THR A 93 2.56 -14.58 13.47
CA THR A 93 2.65 -13.16 13.86
C THR A 93 1.30 -12.50 13.75
N SER A 94 1.11 -11.40 14.46
CA SER A 94 -0.08 -10.56 14.38
C SER A 94 0.30 -9.09 14.48
N ALA A 95 -0.48 -8.22 13.83
CA ALA A 95 -0.38 -6.77 13.97
C ALA A 95 -1.76 -6.14 13.83
N LEU A 96 -1.96 -5.02 14.51
CA LEU A 96 -3.07 -4.14 14.22
C LEU A 96 -2.69 -3.25 13.03
N VAL A 97 -3.55 -3.23 12.01
CA VAL A 97 -3.35 -2.40 10.81
C VAL A 97 -4.54 -1.45 10.65
N ASN A 98 -4.25 -0.23 10.22
CA ASN A 98 -5.28 0.74 9.88
C ASN A 98 -5.46 0.75 8.36
N LEU A 99 -6.63 0.34 7.88
CA LEU A 99 -6.95 0.27 6.45
C LEU A 99 -7.41 1.63 5.89
N ASP A 100 -7.83 2.56 6.75
CA ASP A 100 -8.12 3.94 6.34
C ASP A 100 -6.83 4.75 6.20
N CYS A 101 -6.06 4.42 5.19
CA CYS A 101 -4.75 5.00 4.90
C CYS A 101 -4.55 5.20 3.40
N ARG A 102 -3.64 6.12 3.03
CA ARG A 102 -3.24 6.39 1.63
C ARG A 102 -1.75 6.69 1.54
N VAL A 103 -1.18 6.39 0.38
CA VAL A 103 0.21 6.75 0.07
C VAL A 103 0.20 8.03 -0.75
N VAL A 104 0.97 9.03 -0.31
CA VAL A 104 1.08 10.33 -0.95
C VAL A 104 2.54 10.65 -1.26
N HIS A 105 2.79 11.36 -2.36
CA HIS A 105 4.13 11.86 -2.67
C HIS A 105 4.42 13.13 -1.87
N LEU A 106 5.69 13.36 -1.51
CA LEU A 106 6.07 14.54 -0.72
C LEU A 106 6.10 15.82 -1.56
N ASP A 107 6.57 15.74 -2.82
CA ASP A 107 6.67 16.91 -3.70
C ASP A 107 5.30 17.55 -3.91
N TYR A 108 5.26 18.87 -3.79
CA TYR A 108 4.07 19.73 -3.85
C TYR A 108 3.03 19.51 -2.74
N ASN A 109 3.27 18.57 -1.81
CA ASN A 109 2.38 18.25 -0.71
C ASN A 109 2.89 18.71 0.66
N TRP A 110 4.15 19.12 0.81
CA TRP A 110 4.76 19.46 2.10
C TRP A 110 3.92 20.42 2.95
N ASP A 111 3.53 21.57 2.40
CA ASP A 111 2.75 22.57 3.15
C ASP A 111 1.32 22.08 3.43
N ARG A 112 0.74 21.32 2.50
CA ARG A 112 -0.60 20.73 2.64
C ARG A 112 -0.64 19.67 3.74
N ILE A 113 0.36 18.78 3.78
CA ILE A 113 0.52 17.77 4.83
C ILE A 113 0.72 18.44 6.18
N ARG A 114 1.56 19.49 6.26
CA ARG A 114 1.76 20.25 7.49
C ARG A 114 0.45 20.87 7.95
N ALA A 115 -0.27 21.58 7.09
CA ALA A 115 -1.55 22.19 7.41
C ALA A 115 -2.59 21.16 7.88
N MET A 116 -2.63 19.98 7.25
CA MET A 116 -3.49 18.87 7.66
C MET A 116 -3.11 18.36 9.05
N THR A 117 -1.83 18.13 9.31
CA THR A 117 -1.37 17.66 10.64
C THR A 117 -1.58 18.70 11.73
N ASP A 118 -1.42 19.99 11.43
CA ASP A 118 -1.70 21.08 12.36
C ASP A 118 -3.20 21.17 12.71
N LYS A 119 -4.09 20.96 11.73
CA LYS A 119 -5.54 20.99 11.96
C LYS A 119 -6.05 19.77 12.72
N TYR A 120 -5.66 18.58 12.27
CA TYR A 120 -6.23 17.33 12.78
C TYR A 120 -5.47 16.76 14.00
N GLY A 121 -4.22 17.19 14.22
CA GLY A 121 -3.40 16.73 15.34
C GLY A 121 -3.32 15.20 15.43
N PRO A 122 -3.65 14.61 16.60
CA PRO A 122 -3.58 13.16 16.79
C PRO A 122 -4.62 12.34 16.01
N LYS A 123 -5.58 12.99 15.33
CA LYS A 123 -6.58 12.32 14.49
C LYS A 123 -6.03 11.91 13.11
N VAL A 124 -4.82 12.34 12.76
CA VAL A 124 -4.12 11.92 11.57
C VAL A 124 -2.72 11.45 11.93
N LYS A 125 -2.27 10.37 11.30
CA LYS A 125 -0.91 9.86 11.48
C LYS A 125 -0.16 9.92 10.17
N LEU A 126 1.06 10.44 10.23
CA LEU A 126 2.03 10.44 9.15
C LEU A 126 3.12 9.42 9.48
N HIS A 127 3.38 8.53 8.54
CA HIS A 127 4.49 7.60 8.62
C HIS A 127 5.42 7.81 7.41
N ASP A 128 6.59 8.39 7.68
CA ASP A 128 7.65 8.64 6.71
C ASP A 128 8.73 7.56 6.83
N PRO A 129 8.95 6.72 5.79
CA PRO A 129 10.04 5.76 5.79
C PRO A 129 11.42 6.41 5.60
N GLY A 130 11.47 7.69 5.19
CA GLY A 130 12.71 8.43 4.95
C GLY A 130 13.49 8.05 3.69
N LEU A 131 12.94 7.18 2.83
CA LEU A 131 13.68 6.60 1.71
C LEU A 131 12.95 6.63 0.34
N LEU A 132 11.67 6.99 0.31
CA LEU A 132 10.84 6.78 -0.89
C LEU A 132 10.35 8.07 -1.55
N GLY A 133 10.52 9.24 -0.94
CA GLY A 133 9.84 10.46 -1.38
C GLY A 133 8.31 10.37 -1.27
N ALA A 134 7.79 9.29 -0.69
CA ALA A 134 6.40 9.02 -0.44
C ALA A 134 6.19 8.62 1.03
N VAL A 135 5.04 8.98 1.59
CA VAL A 135 4.66 8.72 2.97
C VAL A 135 3.30 8.04 3.03
N LEU A 136 3.08 7.27 4.09
CA LEU A 136 1.78 6.71 4.42
C LEU A 136 1.08 7.64 5.39
N ILE A 137 -0.14 8.05 5.06
CA ILE A 137 -1.00 8.83 5.95
C ILE A 137 -2.26 8.03 6.27
N SER A 138 -2.72 8.11 7.51
CA SER A 138 -3.92 7.40 7.98
C SER A 138 -4.79 8.26 8.86
N SER A 139 -6.11 8.00 8.84
CA SER A 139 -7.04 8.58 9.79
C SER A 139 -7.02 7.76 11.09
N GLU A 140 -6.83 8.43 12.21
CA GLU A 140 -6.85 7.83 13.55
C GLU A 140 -8.15 8.19 14.30
N THR A 141 -9.22 8.45 13.56
CA THR A 141 -10.54 8.82 14.09
C THR A 141 -11.66 8.21 13.25
N THR A 142 -12.83 8.06 13.82
CA THR A 142 -14.05 7.65 13.10
C THR A 142 -14.89 8.84 12.60
N GLU A 143 -14.47 10.08 12.90
CA GLU A 143 -15.21 11.29 12.51
C GLU A 143 -14.98 11.66 11.04
N PHE A 144 -13.80 11.39 10.52
CA PHE A 144 -13.39 11.73 9.16
C PHE A 144 -12.54 10.60 8.59
N THR A 145 -12.75 10.27 7.33
CA THR A 145 -11.84 9.36 6.62
C THR A 145 -10.57 10.08 6.18
N ILE A 146 -9.51 9.33 5.94
CA ILE A 146 -8.29 9.91 5.35
C ILE A 146 -8.58 10.52 3.97
N SER A 147 -9.54 9.97 3.22
CA SER A 147 -9.96 10.50 1.93
C SER A 147 -10.63 11.88 2.05
N ASP A 148 -11.41 12.11 3.12
CA ASP A 148 -12.00 13.43 3.42
C ASP A 148 -10.90 14.45 3.71
N MET A 149 -9.93 14.08 4.56
CA MET A 149 -8.80 14.94 4.91
C MET A 149 -7.94 15.28 3.69
N ILE A 150 -7.62 14.30 2.84
CA ILE A 150 -6.87 14.49 1.59
C ILE A 150 -7.60 15.47 0.67
N LYS A 151 -8.90 15.28 0.50
CA LYS A 151 -9.73 16.15 -0.36
C LYS A 151 -9.78 17.58 0.17
N GLU A 152 -9.92 17.78 1.47
CA GLU A 152 -9.97 19.11 2.09
C GLU A 152 -8.69 19.90 1.83
N PHE A 153 -7.52 19.27 1.95
CA PHE A 153 -6.23 19.94 1.76
C PHE A 153 -5.70 19.87 0.33
N GLY A 154 -6.42 19.21 -0.58
CA GLY A 154 -6.01 19.05 -1.97
C GLY A 154 -4.70 18.28 -2.12
N ILE A 155 -4.44 17.30 -1.24
CA ILE A 155 -3.22 16.48 -1.27
C ILE A 155 -3.27 15.55 -2.48
N GLU A 156 -2.20 15.53 -3.27
CA GLU A 156 -2.07 14.66 -4.44
C GLU A 156 -1.61 13.27 -4.01
N LEU A 157 -2.33 12.23 -4.44
CA LEU A 157 -1.95 10.84 -4.19
C LEU A 157 -0.69 10.45 -5.00
N LEU A 158 0.04 9.44 -4.53
CA LEU A 158 1.24 8.95 -5.21
C LEU A 158 0.98 8.59 -6.68
N ASP A 159 -0.11 7.88 -6.97
CA ASP A 159 -0.41 7.45 -8.34
C ASP A 159 -0.77 8.61 -9.26
N ASP A 160 -1.51 9.61 -8.75
CA ASP A 160 -1.87 10.81 -9.51
C ASP A 160 -0.61 11.63 -9.84
N TYR A 161 0.30 11.76 -8.85
CA TYR A 161 1.62 12.38 -9.07
C TYR A 161 2.41 11.65 -10.15
N MET A 162 2.50 10.29 -10.06
CA MET A 162 3.25 9.50 -11.02
C MET A 162 2.62 9.51 -12.41
N ALA A 163 1.28 9.50 -12.52
CA ALA A 163 0.57 9.59 -13.79
C ALA A 163 0.83 10.96 -14.45
N ARG A 164 0.77 12.04 -13.68
CA ARG A 164 1.08 13.40 -14.16
C ARG A 164 2.54 13.53 -14.61
N ALA A 165 3.47 12.99 -13.83
CA ALA A 165 4.90 13.00 -14.17
C ALA A 165 5.19 12.21 -15.46
N LEU A 166 4.53 11.06 -15.64
CA LEU A 166 4.65 10.24 -16.84
C LEU A 166 4.04 10.97 -18.06
N ALA A 167 2.88 11.60 -17.91
CA ALA A 167 2.27 12.40 -18.98
C ALA A 167 3.19 13.55 -19.42
N HIS A 168 3.82 14.26 -18.46
CA HIS A 168 4.79 15.30 -18.75
C HIS A 168 6.00 14.75 -19.52
N ARG A 169 6.54 13.59 -19.11
CA ARG A 169 7.66 12.95 -19.82
C ARG A 169 7.35 12.62 -21.27
N HIS A 170 6.09 12.26 -21.57
CA HIS A 170 5.66 11.88 -22.92
C HIS A 170 5.12 13.05 -23.74
N ALA A 171 5.10 14.27 -23.20
CA ALA A 171 4.66 15.44 -23.93
C ALA A 171 5.63 15.77 -25.09
N PRO A 172 5.12 16.20 -26.26
CA PRO A 172 5.95 16.64 -27.36
C PRO A 172 6.93 17.74 -26.92
N GLY A 173 8.22 17.57 -27.20
CA GLY A 173 9.30 18.52 -26.82
C GLY A 173 10.01 18.17 -25.49
N ASN A 174 9.57 17.19 -24.73
CA ASN A 174 10.24 16.74 -23.50
C ASN A 174 11.00 15.41 -23.67
N MET A 175 10.99 14.85 -24.87
CA MET A 175 11.76 13.64 -25.24
C MET A 175 12.98 14.05 -26.07
N GLU A 176 14.01 14.54 -25.41
CA GLU A 176 15.37 14.61 -25.98
C GLU A 176 16.29 13.61 -25.27
#